data_31e9f559ee3d504304652717e9c7805a
#
_entry.id   31e9f559ee3d504304652717e9c7805a
#
_cell.length_a   1.000
_cell.length_b   1.000
_cell.length_c   1.000
_cell.angle_alpha   90.00
_cell.angle_beta   90.00
_cell.angle_gamma   90.00
#
_symmetry.space_group_name_H-M   'P 1'
#
loop_
_entity.id
_entity.type
_entity.pdbx_description
1 polymer ?
#
loop_
_entity_poly.entity_id
_entity_poly.type
_entity_poly.pdbx_seq_one_letter_code
_entity_poly.pdbx_strand_id
1 'polypeptide(L)'
;MTFSAGDVVLVPFPYRDRLAERARPAVVVSTDTYNQHGDVVVAAITSHVPRVAMDFALRDWAAAGLKLPSTVRMLLATVASARILLHVGHLTERDWTEVQARLRMVFT
;
A
#
# COMPACT_ATOMS: atom_id res chain seq x y z
N MET A 1 -7.86 -8.33 -13.83
CA MET A 1 -6.51 -7.80 -13.56
C MET A 1 -5.97 -8.44 -12.28
N THR A 2 -4.73 -8.90 -12.32
CA THR A 2 -4.08 -9.48 -11.14
C THR A 2 -3.14 -8.46 -10.51
N PHE A 3 -3.03 -8.51 -9.18
CA PHE A 3 -2.16 -7.63 -8.42
C PHE A 3 -1.10 -8.45 -7.71
N SER A 4 0.08 -7.89 -7.58
CA SER A 4 1.23 -8.53 -6.94
C SER A 4 1.76 -7.67 -5.80
N ALA A 5 2.41 -8.32 -4.83
CA ALA A 5 3.03 -7.62 -3.71
C ALA A 5 4.00 -6.55 -4.23
N GLY A 6 3.92 -5.36 -3.68
CA GLY A 6 4.70 -4.21 -4.11
C GLY A 6 4.00 -3.32 -5.14
N ASP A 7 2.89 -3.76 -5.71
CA ASP A 7 2.11 -2.90 -6.60
C ASP A 7 1.54 -1.72 -5.84
N VAL A 8 1.59 -0.55 -6.46
CA VAL A 8 0.94 0.66 -5.95
C VAL A 8 -0.38 0.81 -6.69
N VAL A 9 -1.46 0.95 -5.93
CA VAL A 9 -2.82 1.00 -6.45
C VAL A 9 -3.58 2.17 -5.86
N LEU A 10 -4.62 2.59 -6.56
CA LEU A 10 -5.57 3.57 -6.05
C LEU A 10 -6.83 2.82 -5.64
N VAL A 11 -7.25 2.98 -4.40
CA VAL A 11 -8.37 2.23 -3.84
C VAL A 11 -9.11 3.06 -2.80
N PRO A 12 -10.45 2.91 -2.67
CA PRO A 12 -11.16 3.51 -1.53
C PRO A 12 -10.67 2.86 -0.24
N PHE A 13 -9.84 3.58 0.52
CA PHE A 13 -9.21 3.01 1.71
C PHE A 13 -10.17 3.13 2.90
N PRO A 14 -10.45 2.03 3.61
CA PRO A 14 -11.41 2.03 4.70
C PRO A 14 -10.79 2.52 6.01
N TYR A 15 -10.53 3.83 6.11
CA TYR A 15 -10.13 4.43 7.38
C TYR A 15 -11.30 4.36 8.36
N ARG A 16 -11.07 3.75 9.51
CA ARG A 16 -12.15 3.44 10.46
C ARG A 16 -12.79 4.67 11.12
N ASP A 17 -12.10 5.80 11.13
CA ASP A 17 -12.59 7.04 11.74
C ASP A 17 -13.19 8.01 10.72
N ARG A 18 -13.46 7.53 9.51
CA ARG A 18 -14.04 8.34 8.45
C ARG A 18 -15.38 7.79 8.04
N LEU A 19 -16.35 8.69 7.86
CA LEU A 19 -17.70 8.34 7.43
C LEU A 19 -17.75 7.98 5.94
N ALA A 20 -16.89 8.58 5.13
CA ALA A 20 -16.85 8.34 3.69
C ALA A 20 -15.46 7.89 3.28
N GLU A 21 -15.40 6.85 2.46
CA GLU A 21 -14.15 6.39 1.88
C GLU A 21 -13.72 7.31 0.75
N ARG A 22 -12.43 7.63 0.70
CA ARG A 22 -11.82 8.35 -0.41
C ARG A 22 -10.84 7.45 -1.12
N ALA A 23 -10.69 7.66 -2.44
CA ALA A 23 -9.65 6.99 -3.20
C ALA A 23 -8.27 7.45 -2.68
N ARG A 24 -7.43 6.49 -2.30
CA ARG A 24 -6.11 6.74 -1.75
C ARG A 24 -5.11 5.78 -2.37
N PRO A 25 -3.86 6.21 -2.57
CA PRO A 25 -2.83 5.26 -2.93
C PRO A 25 -2.56 4.31 -1.77
N ALA A 26 -2.23 3.08 -2.13
CA ALA A 26 -1.87 2.04 -1.18
C ALA A 26 -0.93 1.07 -1.86
N VAL A 27 -0.14 0.35 -1.10
CA VAL A 27 0.73 -0.69 -1.63
C VAL A 27 0.15 -2.06 -1.30
N VAL A 28 0.08 -2.93 -2.31
CA VAL A 28 -0.33 -4.33 -2.12
C VAL A 28 0.77 -5.05 -1.37
N VAL A 29 0.43 -5.68 -0.25
CA VAL A 29 1.39 -6.38 0.60
C VAL A 29 1.14 -7.88 0.65
N SER A 30 0.03 -8.34 0.10
CA SER A 30 -0.31 -9.76 0.04
C SER A 30 0.30 -10.43 -1.19
N THR A 31 0.56 -11.73 -1.06
CA THR A 31 1.19 -12.54 -2.11
C THR A 31 0.21 -12.84 -3.25
N ASP A 32 0.77 -13.25 -4.40
CA ASP A 32 -0.02 -13.66 -5.55
C ASP A 32 -0.97 -14.80 -5.19
N THR A 33 -0.53 -15.75 -4.37
CA THR A 33 -1.38 -16.86 -3.93
C THR A 33 -2.61 -16.34 -3.20
N TYR A 34 -2.42 -15.40 -2.27
CA TYR A 34 -3.53 -14.78 -1.56
C TYR A 34 -4.44 -14.02 -2.52
N ASN A 35 -3.84 -13.25 -3.42
CA ASN A 35 -4.57 -12.32 -4.30
C ASN A 35 -5.46 -13.05 -5.32
N GLN A 36 -5.23 -14.33 -5.55
CA GLN A 36 -6.04 -15.12 -6.48
C GLN A 36 -7.49 -15.32 -6.02
N HIS A 37 -7.77 -15.09 -4.75
CA HIS A 37 -9.08 -15.34 -4.16
C HIS A 37 -10.03 -14.14 -4.23
N GLY A 38 -9.65 -13.08 -4.92
CA GLY A 38 -10.51 -11.91 -5.14
C GLY A 38 -10.33 -10.79 -4.12
N ASP A 39 -9.45 -10.95 -3.14
CA ASP A 39 -9.10 -9.93 -2.17
C ASP A 39 -7.61 -9.64 -2.21
N VAL A 40 -7.24 -8.44 -1.79
CA VAL A 40 -5.83 -8.07 -1.56
C VAL A 40 -5.71 -7.41 -0.21
N VAL A 41 -4.55 -7.54 0.43
CA VAL A 41 -4.21 -6.78 1.62
C VAL A 41 -3.33 -5.62 1.18
N VAL A 42 -3.67 -4.41 1.64
CA VAL A 42 -2.95 -3.20 1.28
C VAL A 42 -2.49 -2.46 2.52
N ALA A 43 -1.40 -1.70 2.39
CA ALA A 43 -0.92 -0.76 3.39
C ALA A 43 -1.12 0.67 2.87
N ALA A 44 -1.57 1.55 3.73
CA ALA A 44 -1.89 2.93 3.35
C ALA A 44 -0.63 3.70 2.93
N ILE A 45 -0.77 4.54 1.91
CA ILE A 45 0.24 5.50 1.50
C ILE A 45 -0.33 6.91 1.73
N THR A 46 0.47 7.77 2.35
CA THR A 46 0.09 9.14 2.64
C THR A 46 1.16 10.11 2.13
N SER A 47 0.77 11.35 1.85
CA SER A 47 1.72 12.41 1.50
C SER A 47 2.33 13.10 2.74
N HIS A 48 1.94 12.70 3.93
CA HIS A 48 2.55 13.22 5.17
C HIS A 48 3.90 12.56 5.42
N VAL A 49 4.77 13.28 6.14
CA VAL A 49 6.03 12.71 6.60
C VAL A 49 5.79 11.64 7.67
N PRO A 50 6.75 10.74 7.90
CA PRO A 50 6.62 9.72 8.95
C PRO A 50 6.32 10.32 10.31
N ARG A 51 5.36 9.72 11.02
CA ARG A 51 4.90 10.17 12.34
C ARG A 51 5.23 9.19 13.44
N VAL A 52 5.32 7.91 13.10
CA VAL A 52 5.64 6.85 14.04
C VAL A 52 6.76 5.98 13.48
N ALA A 53 7.37 5.17 14.35
CA ALA A 53 8.58 4.42 14.02
C ALA A 53 8.39 3.46 12.83
N MET A 54 7.20 2.90 12.67
CA MET A 54 6.91 1.95 11.61
C MET A 54 6.60 2.60 10.25
N ASP A 55 6.39 3.90 10.22
CA ASP A 55 6.18 4.62 8.98
C ASP A 55 7.49 4.67 8.18
N PHE A 56 7.38 4.52 6.86
CA PHE A 56 8.56 4.54 5.99
C PHE A 56 8.37 5.53 4.85
N ALA A 57 9.23 6.54 4.79
CA ALA A 57 9.25 7.49 3.67
C ALA A 57 9.85 6.80 2.44
N LEU A 58 9.07 6.70 1.37
CA LEU A 58 9.56 6.11 0.13
C LEU A 58 10.70 6.93 -0.46
N ARG A 59 11.76 6.28 -0.87
CA ARG A 59 12.89 6.94 -1.54
C ARG A 59 12.59 7.18 -3.00
N ASP A 60 11.93 6.22 -3.64
CA ASP A 60 11.67 6.22 -5.08
C ASP A 60 10.18 6.38 -5.39
N TRP A 61 9.53 7.31 -4.70
CA TRP A 61 8.09 7.52 -4.85
C TRP A 61 7.70 7.88 -6.29
N ALA A 62 8.52 8.68 -6.98
CA ALA A 62 8.24 9.06 -8.36
C ALA A 62 8.33 7.85 -9.31
N ALA A 63 9.33 6.99 -9.12
CA ALA A 63 9.49 5.76 -9.91
C ALA A 63 8.33 4.79 -9.68
N ALA A 64 7.69 4.86 -8.53
CA ALA A 64 6.52 4.04 -8.20
C ALA A 64 5.21 4.60 -8.77
N GLY A 65 5.25 5.71 -9.49
CA GLY A 65 4.08 6.31 -10.12
C GLY A 65 3.35 7.32 -9.23
N LEU A 66 3.89 7.65 -8.07
CA LEU A 66 3.29 8.63 -7.17
C LEU A 66 3.68 10.05 -7.60
N LYS A 67 2.85 11.03 -7.26
CA LYS A 67 3.03 12.42 -7.69
C LYS A 67 3.70 13.29 -6.64
N LEU A 68 3.76 12.82 -5.40
CA LEU A 68 4.28 13.57 -4.26
C LEU A 68 5.18 12.65 -3.43
N PRO A 69 6.14 13.22 -2.68
CA PRO A 69 6.83 12.47 -1.65
C PRO A 69 5.80 11.77 -0.75
N SER A 70 6.00 10.50 -0.52
CA SER A 70 4.97 9.65 0.09
C SER A 70 5.56 8.74 1.14
N THR A 71 4.74 8.38 2.12
CA THR A 71 5.09 7.53 3.25
C THR A 71 4.16 6.33 3.27
N VAL A 72 4.73 5.14 3.44
CA VAL A 72 3.95 3.92 3.68
C VAL A 72 3.72 3.78 5.17
N ARG A 73 2.48 3.56 5.56
CA ARG A 73 2.10 3.33 6.95
C ARG A 73 1.67 1.88 7.13
N MET A 74 2.00 1.32 8.30
CA MET A 74 1.54 -0.04 8.64
C MET A 74 0.08 0.00 9.10
N LEU A 75 -0.76 0.69 8.34
CA LEU A 75 -2.21 0.71 8.46
C LEU A 75 -2.73 -0.18 7.35
N LEU A 76 -3.13 -1.39 7.72
CA LEU A 76 -3.44 -2.45 6.78
C LEU A 76 -4.94 -2.64 6.64
N ALA A 77 -5.38 -2.99 5.44
CA ALA A 77 -6.77 -3.31 5.17
C ALA A 77 -6.87 -4.39 4.10
N THR A 78 -7.88 -5.24 4.21
CA THR A 78 -8.24 -6.17 3.16
C THR A 78 -9.34 -5.55 2.34
N VAL A 79 -9.13 -5.48 1.03
CA VAL A 79 -10.10 -4.91 0.10
C VAL A 79 -10.36 -5.88 -1.05
N ALA A 80 -11.57 -5.83 -1.60
CA ALA A 80 -11.87 -6.62 -2.79
C ALA A 80 -11.06 -6.09 -3.98
N SER A 81 -10.44 -7.01 -4.74
CA SER A 81 -9.67 -6.62 -5.92
C SER A 81 -10.50 -5.81 -6.90
N ALA A 82 -11.80 -6.13 -7.00
CA ALA A 82 -12.73 -5.42 -7.89
C ALA A 82 -12.92 -3.95 -7.52
N ARG A 83 -12.57 -3.54 -6.30
CA ARG A 83 -12.68 -2.15 -5.86
C ARG A 83 -11.43 -1.33 -6.17
N ILE A 84 -10.38 -1.94 -6.66
CA ILE A 84 -9.18 -1.21 -7.04
C ILE A 84 -9.47 -0.43 -8.31
N LEU A 85 -9.26 0.88 -8.24
CA LEU A 85 -9.63 1.82 -9.29
C LEU A 85 -8.56 1.96 -10.36
N LEU A 86 -7.29 1.82 -9.97
CA LEU A 86 -6.18 2.08 -10.86
C LEU A 86 -4.93 1.37 -10.35
N HIS A 87 -4.18 0.77 -11.28
CA HIS A 87 -2.81 0.31 -11.01
C HIS A 87 -1.87 1.49 -11.28
N VAL A 88 -1.31 2.07 -10.23
CA VAL A 88 -0.49 3.29 -10.31
C VAL A 88 0.93 2.96 -10.73
N GLY A 89 1.52 1.91 -10.16
CA GLY A 89 2.89 1.54 -10.42
C GLY A 89 3.34 0.41 -9.53
N HIS A 90 4.63 0.39 -9.23
CA HIS A 90 5.23 -0.65 -8.40
C HIS A 90 6.38 -0.04 -7.61
N LEU A 91 6.52 -0.42 -6.34
CA LEU A 91 7.66 0.03 -5.53
C LEU A 91 8.96 -0.50 -6.13
N THR A 92 10.02 0.30 -6.04
CA THR A 92 11.36 -0.21 -6.38
C THR A 92 11.76 -1.28 -5.38
N GLU A 93 12.71 -2.12 -5.76
CA GLU A 93 13.15 -3.23 -4.94
C GLU A 93 13.64 -2.75 -3.57
N ARG A 94 14.41 -1.66 -3.51
CA ARG A 94 14.92 -1.16 -2.24
C ARG A 94 13.82 -0.63 -1.33
N ASP A 95 12.80 0.02 -1.88
CA ASP A 95 11.65 0.48 -1.10
C ASP A 95 10.79 -0.70 -0.65
N TRP A 96 10.58 -1.67 -1.52
CA TRP A 96 9.82 -2.86 -1.17
C TRP A 96 10.49 -3.66 -0.05
N THR A 97 11.81 -3.78 -0.08
CA THR A 97 12.58 -4.45 0.97
C THR A 97 12.32 -3.80 2.34
N GLU A 98 12.28 -2.47 2.40
CA GLU A 98 12.01 -1.74 3.63
C GLU A 98 10.57 -1.95 4.12
N VAL A 99 9.62 -1.96 3.21
CA VAL A 99 8.22 -2.24 3.55
C VAL A 99 8.08 -3.66 4.10
N GLN A 100 8.71 -4.64 3.45
CA GLN A 100 8.69 -6.02 3.92
C GLN A 100 9.28 -6.16 5.33
N ALA A 101 10.36 -5.45 5.61
CA ALA A 101 10.98 -5.48 6.94
C ALA A 101 9.99 -5.00 8.02
N ARG A 102 9.22 -3.96 7.72
CA ARG A 102 8.22 -3.45 8.65
C ARG A 102 7.04 -4.40 8.79
N LEU A 103 6.62 -5.03 7.71
CA LEU A 103 5.56 -6.04 7.78
C LEU A 103 5.94 -7.18 8.72
N ARG A 104 7.20 -7.62 8.70
CA ARG A 104 7.67 -8.67 9.63
C ARG A 104 7.62 -8.22 11.08
N MET A 105 7.72 -6.92 11.34
CA MET A 105 7.63 -6.38 12.70
C MET A 105 6.20 -6.26 13.19
N VAL A 106 5.23 -6.24 12.29
CA VAL A 106 3.80 -6.18 12.62
C VAL A 106 3.25 -7.57 12.95
N PHE A 107 3.75 -8.59 12.29
CA PHE A 107 3.22 -9.95 12.42
C PHE A 107 4.17 -10.85 13.20
N THR A 108 3.60 -11.86 13.85
CA THR A 108 4.37 -12.87 14.57
C THR A 108 4.88 -13.97 13.64
#